data_27ffac2aa32f75bdd11576a04335df50
#
_entry.id   27ffac2aa32f75bdd11576a04335df50
#
_cell.length_a   1.000
_cell.length_b   1.000
_cell.length_c   1.000
_cell.angle_alpha   90.00
_cell.angle_beta   90.00
_cell.angle_gamma   90.00
#
_symmetry.space_group_name_H-M   'P 1'
#
loop_
_entity.id
_entity.type
_entity.pdbx_description
1 polymer ?
#
loop_
_entity_poly.entity_id
_entity_poly.type
_entity_poly.pdbx_seq_one_letter_code
_entity_poly.pdbx_strand_id
1 'polypeptide(L)'
;ESYLFCFEQPHDFLIYDKSYDLAGHRDISEFEYINDVGVKFYWATAVFFRKNETNKIFFDLLQHIQENWNHYRLVFQVGENLLRNDHVFSIAIHIMNGYQHGNFANKMPGKLFYTLDKDICWEISDNEITFLLEKQKYHGEYTLCKWKEHSIHVMNKYSLNRCIDKMEL
;
A
#
# COMPACT_ATOMS: atom_id res chain seq x y z
N GLU A 1 -8.32 -9.91 13.78
CA GLU A 1 -7.20 -10.74 14.32
C GLU A 1 -5.83 -10.20 13.88
N SER A 2 -5.63 -9.83 12.61
CA SER A 2 -4.33 -9.33 12.11
C SER A 2 -3.80 -8.09 12.85
N TYR A 3 -4.69 -7.19 13.29
CA TYR A 3 -4.26 -5.98 14.00
C TYR A 3 -3.85 -6.26 15.45
N LEU A 4 -4.52 -7.18 16.13
CA LEU A 4 -4.11 -7.63 17.49
C LEU A 4 -2.72 -8.24 17.45
N PHE A 5 -2.42 -9.01 16.42
CA PHE A 5 -1.10 -9.60 16.22
C PHE A 5 0.01 -8.53 16.06
N CYS A 6 -0.27 -7.37 15.48
CA CYS A 6 0.69 -6.27 15.38
C CYS A 6 1.12 -5.73 16.74
N PHE A 7 0.22 -5.74 17.76
CA PHE A 7 0.55 -5.29 19.12
C PHE A 7 1.52 -6.24 19.85
N GLU A 8 1.52 -7.50 19.47
CA GLU A 8 2.39 -8.53 20.07
C GLU A 8 3.79 -8.56 19.45
N GLN A 9 3.98 -7.91 18.29
CA GLN A 9 5.27 -7.86 17.62
C GLN A 9 6.26 -6.98 18.39
N PRO A 10 7.55 -7.37 18.45
CA PRO A 10 8.60 -6.58 19.10
C PRO A 10 8.98 -5.31 18.32
N HIS A 11 8.42 -5.11 17.13
CA HIS A 11 8.79 -4.03 16.22
C HIS A 11 7.94 -2.79 16.42
N ASP A 12 8.56 -1.63 16.34
CA ASP A 12 7.91 -0.34 16.54
C ASP A 12 7.27 0.24 15.27
N PHE A 13 7.64 -0.29 14.09
CA PHE A 13 7.10 0.16 12.82
C PHE A 13 6.94 -1.02 11.84
N LEU A 14 5.71 -1.23 11.37
CA LEU A 14 5.37 -2.28 10.41
C LEU A 14 4.70 -1.66 9.17
N ILE A 15 5.10 -2.15 7.99
CA ILE A 15 4.57 -1.71 6.70
C ILE A 15 4.61 -2.88 5.71
N TYR A 16 3.76 -2.87 4.69
CA TYR A 16 3.82 -3.87 3.63
C TYR A 16 4.98 -3.61 2.67
N ASP A 17 5.80 -4.63 2.44
CA ASP A 17 6.91 -4.61 1.47
C ASP A 17 6.54 -5.27 0.14
N LYS A 18 5.37 -5.91 0.06
CA LYS A 18 4.82 -6.54 -1.14
C LYS A 18 3.31 -6.38 -1.19
N SER A 19 2.79 -6.28 -2.41
CA SER A 19 1.37 -6.38 -2.69
C SER A 19 1.13 -7.36 -3.83
N TYR A 20 -0.10 -7.87 -3.92
CA TYR A 20 -0.47 -8.90 -4.88
C TYR A 20 -1.71 -8.45 -5.65
N ASP A 21 -1.69 -8.64 -6.97
CA ASP A 21 -2.89 -8.44 -7.78
C ASP A 21 -3.98 -9.43 -7.36
N LEU A 22 -5.18 -8.94 -7.05
CA LEU A 22 -6.30 -9.77 -6.65
C LEU A 22 -6.71 -10.77 -7.75
N ALA A 23 -6.58 -10.39 -9.02
CA ALA A 23 -6.87 -11.28 -10.14
C ALA A 23 -5.80 -12.37 -10.34
N GLY A 24 -4.57 -12.15 -9.86
CA GLY A 24 -3.50 -13.15 -9.80
C GLY A 24 -2.87 -13.54 -11.15
N HIS A 25 -3.37 -13.03 -12.27
CA HIS A 25 -2.94 -13.42 -13.61
C HIS A 25 -2.65 -12.24 -14.55
N ARG A 26 -2.81 -11.02 -14.05
CA ARG A 26 -2.50 -9.83 -14.83
C ARG A 26 -1.00 -9.53 -14.71
N ASP A 27 -0.35 -9.33 -15.85
CA ASP A 27 1.06 -8.95 -15.88
C ASP A 27 1.20 -7.50 -15.40
N ILE A 28 1.38 -7.36 -14.10
CA ILE A 28 1.60 -6.09 -13.42
C ILE A 28 2.95 -6.18 -12.74
N SER A 29 3.87 -5.31 -13.15
CA SER A 29 5.20 -5.25 -12.57
C SER A 29 5.14 -5.04 -11.05
N GLU A 30 5.65 -6.01 -10.30
CA GLU A 30 5.89 -5.86 -8.87
C GLU A 30 7.08 -4.92 -8.69
N PHE A 31 6.84 -3.78 -8.06
CA PHE A 31 7.92 -2.87 -7.71
C PHE A 31 8.61 -3.38 -6.44
N GLU A 32 9.84 -3.82 -6.57
CA GLU A 32 10.68 -4.13 -5.41
C GLU A 32 11.46 -2.88 -4.96
N TYR A 33 11.83 -2.03 -5.93
CA TYR A 33 12.57 -0.79 -5.71
C TYR A 33 11.91 0.36 -6.48
N ILE A 34 12.02 1.58 -5.95
CA ILE A 34 11.47 2.77 -6.62
C ILE A 34 12.38 3.31 -7.72
N ASN A 35 13.61 2.85 -7.77
CA ASN A 35 14.63 3.32 -8.73
C ASN A 35 15.79 2.33 -8.85
N ASP A 36 16.72 2.62 -9.78
CA ASP A 36 17.94 1.83 -10.02
C ASP A 36 18.99 1.96 -8.90
N VAL A 37 18.84 2.92 -7.98
CA VAL A 37 19.78 3.10 -6.85
C VAL A 37 19.39 2.28 -5.61
N GLY A 38 18.38 1.43 -5.72
CA GLY A 38 18.10 0.40 -4.72
C GLY A 38 17.30 0.89 -3.51
N VAL A 39 16.52 1.97 -3.62
CA VAL A 39 15.57 2.35 -2.57
C VAL A 39 14.41 1.37 -2.57
N LYS A 40 14.29 0.57 -1.51
CA LYS A 40 13.25 -0.43 -1.39
C LYS A 40 11.85 0.21 -1.38
N PHE A 41 10.94 -0.37 -2.16
CA PHE A 41 9.56 0.10 -2.24
C PHE A 41 8.72 -0.48 -1.09
N TYR A 42 7.89 0.37 -0.47
CA TYR A 42 6.94 0.00 0.55
C TYR A 42 5.55 0.50 0.21
N TRP A 43 4.54 -0.28 0.56
CA TRP A 43 3.14 0.04 0.33
C TRP A 43 2.54 0.71 1.57
N ALA A 44 2.32 2.01 1.49
CA ALA A 44 1.80 2.82 2.59
C ALA A 44 0.26 2.76 2.73
N THR A 45 -0.38 1.73 2.19
CA THR A 45 -1.83 1.51 2.29
C THR A 45 -2.29 1.37 3.74
N ALA A 46 -1.50 0.66 4.54
CA ALA A 46 -1.68 0.54 5.98
C ALA A 46 -0.31 0.43 6.66
N VAL A 47 -0.16 1.13 7.76
CA VAL A 47 1.03 1.10 8.58
C VAL A 47 0.63 0.90 10.05
N PHE A 48 1.44 0.17 10.79
CA PHE A 48 1.34 0.08 12.23
C PHE A 48 2.59 0.70 12.86
N PHE A 49 2.42 1.53 13.86
CA PHE A 49 3.54 2.11 14.58
C PHE A 49 3.22 2.30 16.07
N ARG A 50 4.25 2.26 16.89
CA ARG A 50 4.17 2.62 18.32
C ARG A 50 4.54 4.08 18.50
N LYS A 51 3.81 4.76 19.37
CA LYS A 51 4.13 6.16 19.69
C LYS A 51 5.42 6.21 20.51
N ASN A 52 6.51 6.65 19.86
CA ASN A 52 7.82 6.88 20.46
C ASN A 52 8.55 8.03 19.72
N GLU A 53 9.67 8.49 20.26
CA GLU A 53 10.42 9.61 19.69
C GLU A 53 10.98 9.29 18.30
N THR A 54 11.42 8.06 18.05
CA THR A 54 11.94 7.65 16.74
C THR A 54 10.86 7.74 15.65
N ASN A 55 9.65 7.24 15.95
CA ASN A 55 8.54 7.34 15.00
C ASN A 55 8.03 8.78 14.84
N LYS A 56 8.14 9.61 15.89
CA LYS A 56 7.88 11.04 15.75
C LYS A 56 8.83 11.71 14.74
N ILE A 57 10.14 11.47 14.87
CA ILE A 57 11.14 11.96 13.91
C ILE A 57 10.83 11.45 12.49
N PHE A 58 10.42 10.21 12.36
CA PHE A 58 10.02 9.64 11.07
C PHE A 58 8.83 10.39 10.44
N PHE A 59 7.77 10.69 11.22
CA PHE A 59 6.62 11.43 10.68
C PHE A 59 6.95 12.89 10.39
N ASP A 60 7.80 13.55 11.17
CA ASP A 60 8.32 14.88 10.86
C ASP A 60 9.12 14.87 9.54
N LEU A 61 9.92 13.82 9.30
CA LEU A 61 10.63 13.60 8.05
C LEU A 61 9.66 13.35 6.87
N LEU A 62 8.60 12.56 7.06
CA LEU A 62 7.57 12.36 6.04
C LEU A 62 6.95 13.68 5.60
N GLN A 63 6.55 14.52 6.56
CA GLN A 63 6.01 15.83 6.27
C GLN A 63 7.02 16.69 5.49
N HIS A 64 8.28 16.72 5.93
CA HIS A 64 9.33 17.46 5.25
C HIS A 64 9.55 16.99 3.80
N ILE A 65 9.53 15.67 3.54
CA ILE A 65 9.64 15.12 2.17
C ILE A 65 8.43 15.54 1.33
N GLN A 66 7.21 15.49 1.88
CA GLN A 66 6.00 15.92 1.16
C GLN A 66 6.05 17.38 0.77
N GLU A 67 6.43 18.26 1.70
CA GLU A 67 6.57 19.71 1.48
C GLU A 67 7.66 20.04 0.45
N ASN A 68 8.69 19.19 0.35
CA ASN A 68 9.83 19.37 -0.55
C ASN A 68 9.88 18.28 -1.66
N TRP A 69 8.73 17.78 -2.09
CA TRP A 69 8.63 16.62 -2.99
C TRP A 69 9.49 16.78 -4.26
N ASN A 70 9.48 17.95 -4.90
CA ASN A 70 10.26 18.19 -6.10
C ASN A 70 11.77 17.98 -5.92
N HIS A 71 12.30 18.31 -4.73
CA HIS A 71 13.70 18.04 -4.40
C HIS A 71 13.94 16.52 -4.23
N TYR A 72 13.15 15.88 -3.38
CA TYR A 72 13.35 14.47 -3.05
C TYR A 72 13.16 13.55 -4.25
N ARG A 73 12.15 13.77 -5.09
CA ARG A 73 11.96 12.97 -6.29
C ARG A 73 13.14 13.03 -7.27
N LEU A 74 13.83 14.18 -7.35
CA LEU A 74 15.02 14.31 -8.19
C LEU A 74 16.23 13.61 -7.56
N VAL A 75 16.47 13.81 -6.26
CA VAL A 75 17.57 13.16 -5.53
C VAL A 75 17.46 11.63 -5.62
N PHE A 76 16.25 11.11 -5.42
CA PHE A 76 15.99 9.66 -5.43
C PHE A 76 15.53 9.12 -6.80
N GLN A 77 15.63 9.94 -7.87
CA GLN A 77 15.34 9.56 -9.26
C GLN A 77 13.94 8.94 -9.44
N VAL A 78 12.95 9.46 -8.74
CA VAL A 78 11.55 9.06 -8.95
C VAL A 78 11.03 9.72 -10.22
N GLY A 79 10.72 8.89 -11.24
CA GLY A 79 10.33 9.39 -12.56
C GLY A 79 8.97 10.09 -12.60
N GLU A 80 8.09 9.80 -11.65
CA GLU A 80 6.75 10.39 -11.58
C GLU A 80 6.76 11.76 -10.90
N ASN A 81 6.05 12.73 -11.47
CA ASN A 81 5.86 14.04 -10.84
C ASN A 81 4.82 14.00 -9.71
N LEU A 82 3.90 13.04 -9.79
CA LEU A 82 2.82 12.90 -8.82
C LEU A 82 3.39 12.42 -7.47
N LEU A 83 3.07 13.15 -6.41
CA LEU A 83 3.38 12.73 -5.07
C LEU A 83 2.52 11.50 -4.71
N ARG A 84 3.18 10.39 -4.41
CA ARG A 84 2.55 9.17 -3.89
C ARG A 84 3.08 8.88 -2.50
N ASN A 85 2.18 8.58 -1.58
CA ASN A 85 2.57 8.23 -0.20
C ASN A 85 3.55 7.05 -0.15
N ASP A 86 3.38 6.06 -1.02
CA ASP A 86 4.28 4.90 -1.11
C ASP A 86 5.73 5.33 -1.35
N HIS A 87 5.97 6.28 -2.27
CA HIS A 87 7.30 6.82 -2.54
C HIS A 87 7.84 7.63 -1.35
N VAL A 88 7.01 8.47 -0.73
CA VAL A 88 7.40 9.28 0.43
C VAL A 88 7.82 8.39 1.59
N PHE A 89 7.03 7.36 1.92
CA PHE A 89 7.35 6.38 2.98
C PHE A 89 8.63 5.62 2.66
N SER A 90 8.80 5.15 1.42
CA SER A 90 9.98 4.41 0.99
C SER A 90 11.26 5.24 1.13
N ILE A 91 11.23 6.50 0.69
CA ILE A 91 12.35 7.43 0.83
C ILE A 91 12.64 7.72 2.31
N ALA A 92 11.62 8.00 3.12
CA ALA A 92 11.79 8.28 4.54
C ALA A 92 12.40 7.07 5.28
N ILE A 93 11.93 5.85 5.02
CA ILE A 93 12.49 4.62 5.59
C ILE A 93 13.96 4.45 5.18
N HIS A 94 14.29 4.71 3.92
CA HIS A 94 15.67 4.65 3.44
C HIS A 94 16.59 5.63 4.16
N ILE A 95 16.14 6.87 4.38
CA ILE A 95 16.87 7.90 5.15
C ILE A 95 17.02 7.47 6.61
N MET A 96 15.97 6.98 7.26
CA MET A 96 16.01 6.49 8.65
C MET A 96 16.97 5.32 8.84
N ASN A 97 17.18 4.52 7.80
CA ASN A 97 18.17 3.45 7.76
C ASN A 97 19.61 3.94 7.42
N GLY A 98 19.83 5.25 7.32
CA GLY A 98 21.15 5.81 6.98
C GLY A 98 21.54 5.62 5.52
N TYR A 99 20.59 5.70 4.60
CA TYR A 99 20.78 5.54 3.14
C TYR A 99 21.22 4.13 2.73
N GLN A 100 20.78 3.12 3.45
CA GLN A 100 21.10 1.71 3.18
C GLN A 100 19.88 0.81 3.49
N HIS A 101 20.02 -0.47 3.21
CA HIS A 101 19.05 -1.45 3.71
C HIS A 101 19.21 -1.60 5.23
N GLY A 102 18.11 -1.56 5.96
CA GLY A 102 18.12 -1.61 7.42
C GLY A 102 16.78 -2.08 7.99
N ASN A 103 16.66 -2.00 9.31
CA ASN A 103 15.57 -2.60 10.08
C ASN A 103 14.63 -1.58 10.72
N PHE A 104 14.64 -0.32 10.28
CA PHE A 104 13.69 0.66 10.81
C PHE A 104 12.25 0.20 10.59
N ALA A 105 11.94 -0.23 9.36
CA ALA A 105 10.62 -0.77 9.01
C ALA A 105 10.67 -2.29 8.88
N ASN A 106 9.73 -2.96 9.52
CA ASN A 106 9.57 -4.40 9.47
C ASN A 106 8.31 -4.77 8.69
N LYS A 107 8.24 -6.01 8.26
CA LYS A 107 7.14 -6.49 7.43
C LYS A 107 5.84 -6.58 8.22
N MET A 108 4.78 -5.97 7.69
CA MET A 108 3.42 -6.16 8.16
C MET A 108 3.02 -7.64 8.02
N PRO A 109 2.42 -8.25 9.05
CA PRO A 109 1.91 -9.61 8.95
C PRO A 109 0.78 -9.72 7.93
N GLY A 110 0.67 -10.90 7.31
CA GLY A 110 -0.33 -11.18 6.28
C GLY A 110 0.09 -10.68 4.89
N LYS A 111 -0.88 -10.68 3.98
CA LYS A 111 -0.71 -10.23 2.59
C LYS A 111 -1.56 -8.99 2.34
N LEU A 112 -1.03 -8.07 1.55
CA LEU A 112 -1.78 -6.97 0.97
C LEU A 112 -2.15 -7.34 -0.46
N PHE A 113 -3.44 -7.33 -0.76
CA PHE A 113 -3.90 -7.44 -2.14
C PHE A 113 -4.36 -6.08 -2.66
N TYR A 114 -4.37 -5.91 -3.97
CA TYR A 114 -4.90 -4.70 -4.60
C TYR A 114 -5.77 -5.06 -5.81
N THR A 115 -6.69 -4.15 -6.12
CA THR A 115 -7.46 -4.16 -7.35
C THR A 115 -6.94 -3.09 -8.29
N LEU A 116 -7.30 -3.15 -9.56
CA LEU A 116 -7.08 -2.05 -10.52
C LEU A 116 -8.27 -1.08 -10.53
N ASP A 117 -8.09 0.10 -11.13
CA ASP A 117 -9.17 1.10 -11.31
C ASP A 117 -10.35 0.57 -12.12
N LYS A 118 -10.13 -0.43 -12.97
CA LYS A 118 -11.17 -1.09 -13.77
C LYS A 118 -11.97 -2.12 -13.01
N ASP A 119 -11.43 -2.65 -11.92
CA ASP A 119 -12.12 -3.62 -11.07
C ASP A 119 -13.24 -2.92 -10.30
N ILE A 120 -14.35 -3.60 -10.14
CA ILE A 120 -15.57 -3.05 -9.55
C ILE A 120 -15.85 -3.75 -8.23
N CYS A 121 -15.93 -3.00 -7.13
CA CYS A 121 -16.54 -3.49 -5.92
C CYS A 121 -18.05 -3.62 -6.18
N TRP A 122 -18.54 -4.86 -6.19
CA TRP A 122 -19.93 -5.14 -6.55
C TRP A 122 -20.85 -5.15 -5.35
N GLU A 123 -20.42 -5.83 -4.28
CA GLU A 123 -21.20 -6.03 -3.07
C GLU A 123 -20.26 -6.22 -1.85
N ILE A 124 -20.68 -5.68 -0.71
CA ILE A 124 -20.07 -5.92 0.59
C ILE A 124 -21.13 -6.55 1.48
N SER A 125 -20.83 -7.72 2.02
CA SER A 125 -21.62 -8.39 3.06
C SER A 125 -20.78 -8.54 4.34
N ASP A 126 -21.39 -8.99 5.45
CA ASP A 126 -20.78 -9.01 6.78
C ASP A 126 -19.36 -9.61 6.85
N ASN A 127 -19.05 -10.58 6.01
CA ASN A 127 -17.76 -11.28 6.02
C ASN A 127 -17.11 -11.45 4.64
N GLU A 128 -17.66 -10.83 3.61
CA GLU A 128 -17.20 -11.07 2.23
C GLU A 128 -17.37 -9.82 1.37
N ILE A 129 -16.37 -9.54 0.55
CA ILE A 129 -16.45 -8.53 -0.49
C ILE A 129 -16.47 -9.25 -1.84
N THR A 130 -17.45 -8.95 -2.67
CA THR A 130 -17.54 -9.45 -4.03
C THR A 130 -16.99 -8.41 -5.00
N PHE A 131 -16.06 -8.81 -5.85
CA PHE A 131 -15.48 -8.00 -6.91
C PHE A 131 -15.81 -8.56 -8.28
N LEU A 132 -15.98 -7.68 -9.25
CA LEU A 132 -15.85 -7.98 -10.68
C LEU A 132 -14.47 -7.55 -11.12
N LEU A 133 -13.58 -8.52 -11.35
CA LEU A 133 -12.21 -8.28 -11.74
C LEU A 133 -12.08 -8.38 -13.26
N GLU A 134 -11.46 -7.39 -13.87
CA GLU A 134 -11.19 -7.45 -15.30
C GLU A 134 -10.17 -8.56 -15.60
N LYS A 135 -10.49 -9.46 -16.53
CA LYS A 135 -9.66 -10.64 -16.85
C LYS A 135 -8.29 -10.29 -17.38
N GLN A 136 -8.23 -9.23 -18.19
CA GLN A 136 -6.98 -8.70 -18.75
C GLN A 136 -7.00 -7.19 -18.66
N LYS A 137 -5.82 -6.59 -18.59
CA LYS A 137 -5.70 -5.14 -18.53
C LYS A 137 -6.37 -4.51 -19.77
N TYR A 138 -7.51 -3.82 -19.57
CA TYR A 138 -8.26 -3.04 -20.59
C TYR A 138 -9.08 -3.83 -21.65
N HIS A 139 -9.52 -5.03 -21.37
CA HIS A 139 -10.31 -5.82 -22.33
C HIS A 139 -11.83 -5.81 -22.09
N GLY A 140 -12.30 -5.28 -20.96
CA GLY A 140 -13.74 -5.16 -20.66
C GLY A 140 -14.43 -6.48 -20.31
N GLU A 141 -13.69 -7.56 -20.14
CA GLU A 141 -14.20 -8.84 -19.66
C GLU A 141 -13.95 -9.01 -18.18
N TYR A 142 -14.96 -9.44 -17.41
CA TYR A 142 -14.88 -9.55 -15.96
C TYR A 142 -15.05 -10.99 -15.47
N THR A 143 -14.41 -11.27 -14.34
CA THR A 143 -14.58 -12.48 -13.54
C THR A 143 -15.02 -12.09 -12.14
N LEU A 144 -16.00 -12.81 -11.60
CA LEU A 144 -16.46 -12.62 -10.24
C LEU A 144 -15.44 -13.23 -9.27
N CYS A 145 -15.03 -12.46 -8.26
CA CYS A 145 -14.14 -12.88 -7.20
C CYS A 145 -14.78 -12.55 -5.84
N LYS A 146 -14.81 -13.52 -4.94
CA LYS A 146 -15.25 -13.35 -3.56
C LYS A 146 -14.03 -13.30 -2.66
N TRP A 147 -13.97 -12.27 -1.83
CA TRP A 147 -12.81 -11.94 -1.02
C TRP A 147 -13.09 -12.00 0.47
N LYS A 148 -12.19 -12.64 1.22
CA LYS A 148 -12.24 -12.77 2.70
C LYS A 148 -10.84 -12.70 3.29
N GLU A 149 -10.75 -12.32 4.56
CA GLU A 149 -9.64 -12.60 5.49
C GLU A 149 -8.32 -11.82 5.32
N HIS A 150 -8.08 -11.07 4.25
CA HIS A 150 -6.82 -10.36 4.07
C HIS A 150 -7.00 -8.86 3.82
N SER A 151 -5.93 -8.10 4.00
CA SER A 151 -5.94 -6.67 3.66
C SER A 151 -6.05 -6.47 2.17
N ILE A 152 -6.91 -5.54 1.75
CA ILE A 152 -7.10 -5.21 0.35
C ILE A 152 -7.08 -3.70 0.13
N HIS A 153 -6.36 -3.28 -0.90
CA HIS A 153 -6.36 -1.91 -1.41
C HIS A 153 -7.26 -1.82 -2.64
N VAL A 154 -8.41 -1.18 -2.47
CA VAL A 154 -9.37 -0.98 -3.56
C VAL A 154 -9.06 0.31 -4.30
N MET A 155 -8.63 0.22 -5.57
CA MET A 155 -8.30 1.38 -6.40
C MET A 155 -9.56 2.12 -6.85
N ASN A 156 -10.59 1.40 -7.31
CA ASN A 156 -11.85 2.00 -7.75
C ASN A 156 -12.70 2.47 -6.56
N LYS A 157 -12.41 3.70 -6.08
CA LYS A 157 -13.09 4.31 -4.94
C LYS A 157 -14.58 4.57 -5.18
N TYR A 158 -14.99 4.85 -6.42
CA TYR A 158 -16.38 5.09 -6.75
C TYR A 158 -17.26 3.85 -6.53
N SER A 159 -16.77 2.69 -6.98
CA SER A 159 -17.50 1.43 -6.78
C SER A 159 -17.53 1.04 -5.30
N LEU A 160 -16.43 1.27 -4.57
CA LEU A 160 -16.35 1.01 -3.14
C LEU A 160 -17.34 1.88 -2.36
N ASN A 161 -17.35 3.19 -2.56
CA ASN A 161 -18.25 4.12 -1.87
C ASN A 161 -19.72 3.75 -2.12
N ARG A 162 -20.08 3.43 -3.37
CA ARG A 162 -21.43 2.97 -3.71
C ARG A 162 -21.86 1.73 -2.93
N CYS A 163 -20.91 0.82 -2.62
CA CYS A 163 -21.24 -0.36 -1.81
C CYS A 163 -21.39 -0.01 -0.33
N ILE A 164 -20.56 0.90 0.19
CA ILE A 164 -20.64 1.38 1.57
C ILE A 164 -21.95 2.12 1.81
N ASP A 165 -22.32 3.06 0.91
CA ASP A 165 -23.56 3.83 1.00
C ASP A 165 -24.82 2.93 1.05
N LYS A 166 -24.77 1.74 0.43
CA LYS A 166 -25.87 0.77 0.48
C LYS A 166 -25.96 -0.02 1.79
N MET A 167 -24.87 -0.07 2.56
CA MET A 167 -24.85 -0.74 3.87
C MET A 167 -25.40 0.14 4.98
N GLU A 168 -25.39 1.47 4.79
CA GLU A 168 -25.88 2.46 5.77
C GLU A 168 -27.39 2.73 5.65
N LEU A 169 -28.08 2.13 4.68
CA LEU A 169 -29.54 2.20 4.45
C LEU A 169 -30.23 0.95 4.97
#